data_65c95d98f2fe41dede9a6f6a85b7713b
#
_entry.id   65c95d98f2fe41dede9a6f6a85b7713b
#
_cell.length_a   1.000
_cell.length_b   1.000
_cell.length_c   1.000
_cell.angle_alpha   90.00
_cell.angle_beta   90.00
_cell.angle_gamma   90.00
#
_symmetry.space_group_name_H-M   'P 1'
#
loop_
_entity.id
_entity.type
_entity.pdbx_description
1 polymer ?
#
loop_
_entity_poly.entity_id
_entity_poly.type
_entity_poly.pdbx_seq_one_letter_code
_entity_poly.pdbx_strand_id
1 'polypeptide(L)'
;MAVNNIIKRIQNIMRQDAGINGDAQRIEQMTWMFFLKVYDTQEETWEWKDEKYKSIIPEDLRWRNWAIDKKDGEALTGEALLSFVNEKLFPTLKNLPIDANTPRAKSIVQETFADLNQYMKNGTLLRQVVNIVNEIEFDDADDRHTFGDIYEGILKDLQSAGNAGEFYTPRALTDFIVMMLDPKLGETFGDFTSGTGGFLTSALKYMGRNIGSAADGEKLQNAVVGQEWKPLPYLLSITNLLLHDIEAPNITNCDSLGTNVTDFKESDKVDVIGMNPPYGGSTEDSVKSNFPVQYRSSETADLFIALIMYRLKAGGRCGVIIPDGFLFGTDGAKLALKENLLRKFNLHTIIRLPGSIFSPYTSIATNILFFNNEEAEGCEEGFKTKETWFYRL
;
A
#
# COMPACT_ATOMS: atom_id res chain seq x y z
N MET A 1 -21.12 -12.10 13.37
CA MET A 1 -22.00 -11.60 12.26
C MET A 1 -21.20 -11.65 10.97
N ALA A 2 -21.80 -12.01 9.84
CA ALA A 2 -21.02 -12.09 8.60
C ALA A 2 -20.52 -10.70 8.21
N VAL A 3 -19.23 -10.57 8.09
CA VAL A 3 -18.39 -9.42 7.73
C VAL A 3 -18.96 -8.58 6.57
N ASN A 4 -19.41 -9.23 5.51
CA ASN A 4 -20.08 -8.57 4.37
C ASN A 4 -21.33 -7.77 4.76
N ASN A 5 -21.89 -7.98 5.95
CA ASN A 5 -23.06 -7.24 6.41
C ASN A 5 -22.68 -5.86 6.96
N ILE A 6 -21.54 -5.75 7.65
CA ILE A 6 -21.07 -4.49 8.25
C ILE A 6 -20.77 -3.46 7.16
N ILE A 7 -19.97 -3.82 6.15
CA ILE A 7 -19.63 -2.93 5.03
C ILE A 7 -20.90 -2.48 4.29
N LYS A 8 -21.80 -3.42 3.97
CA LYS A 8 -23.07 -3.09 3.30
C LYS A 8 -23.95 -2.15 4.12
N ARG A 9 -24.00 -2.33 5.45
CA ARG A 9 -24.74 -1.43 6.35
C ARG A 9 -24.16 -0.02 6.29
N ILE A 10 -22.84 0.14 6.41
CA ILE A 10 -22.14 1.42 6.32
C ILE A 10 -22.41 2.06 4.95
N GLN A 11 -22.19 1.34 3.86
CA GLN A 11 -22.42 1.84 2.51
C GLN A 11 -23.86 2.28 2.27
N ASN A 12 -24.86 1.55 2.81
CA ASN A 12 -26.26 1.89 2.67
C ASN A 12 -26.63 3.19 3.41
N ILE A 13 -26.02 3.45 4.56
CA ILE A 13 -26.18 4.73 5.28
C ILE A 13 -25.52 5.86 4.48
N MET A 14 -24.30 5.66 4.01
CA MET A 14 -23.56 6.67 3.24
C MET A 14 -24.24 7.05 1.91
N ARG A 15 -24.94 6.10 1.26
CA ARG A 15 -25.73 6.38 0.04
C ARG A 15 -26.86 7.37 0.27
N GLN A 16 -27.31 7.55 1.50
CA GLN A 16 -28.37 8.51 1.86
C GLN A 16 -27.82 9.90 2.11
N ASP A 17 -26.51 10.07 2.21
CA ASP A 17 -25.85 11.34 2.48
C ASP A 17 -25.60 12.11 1.20
N ALA A 18 -26.03 13.37 1.15
CA ALA A 18 -25.88 14.23 -0.02
C ALA A 18 -24.44 14.65 -0.35
N GLY A 19 -23.50 14.42 0.57
CA GLY A 19 -22.08 14.74 0.39
C GLY A 19 -21.27 13.63 -0.29
N ILE A 20 -21.83 12.43 -0.38
CA ILE A 20 -21.14 11.24 -0.89
C ILE A 20 -21.53 10.93 -2.34
N ASN A 21 -20.61 11.07 -3.27
CA ASN A 21 -20.82 10.92 -4.71
C ASN A 21 -19.98 9.77 -5.29
N GLY A 22 -20.30 8.52 -4.97
CA GLY A 22 -19.66 7.37 -5.58
C GLY A 22 -18.88 6.47 -4.62
N ASP A 23 -18.37 5.35 -5.15
CA ASP A 23 -17.75 4.30 -4.35
C ASP A 23 -16.40 4.73 -3.76
N ALA A 24 -15.59 5.48 -4.51
CA ALA A 24 -14.29 5.97 -4.02
C ALA A 24 -14.43 6.85 -2.76
N GLN A 25 -15.39 7.79 -2.76
CA GLN A 25 -15.65 8.62 -1.59
C GLN A 25 -16.21 7.83 -0.41
N ARG A 26 -17.06 6.81 -0.66
CA ARG A 26 -17.53 5.91 0.41
C ARG A 26 -16.38 5.15 1.05
N ILE A 27 -15.47 4.66 0.23
CA ILE A 27 -14.30 3.90 0.70
C ILE A 27 -13.37 4.81 1.50
N GLU A 28 -13.02 5.99 1.00
CA GLU A 28 -12.22 6.97 1.72
C GLU A 28 -12.85 7.35 3.07
N GLN A 29 -14.17 7.62 3.06
CA GLN A 29 -14.93 7.96 4.25
C GLN A 29 -14.95 6.84 5.30
N MET A 30 -15.05 5.57 4.90
CA MET A 30 -14.95 4.44 5.82
C MET A 30 -13.51 4.27 6.35
N THR A 31 -12.54 4.40 5.45
CA THR A 31 -11.16 4.01 5.75
C THR A 31 -10.51 4.91 6.80
N TRP A 32 -10.76 6.23 6.79
CA TRP A 32 -10.20 7.10 7.83
C TRP A 32 -10.78 6.78 9.22
N MET A 33 -12.05 6.35 9.31
CA MET A 33 -12.64 5.92 10.59
C MET A 33 -11.99 4.61 11.07
N PHE A 34 -11.80 3.67 10.17
CA PHE A 34 -11.10 2.42 10.49
C PHE A 34 -9.66 2.69 10.90
N PHE A 35 -8.95 3.55 10.16
CA PHE A 35 -7.59 3.93 10.52
C PHE A 35 -7.52 4.49 11.96
N LEU A 36 -8.38 5.46 12.30
CA LEU A 36 -8.37 6.04 13.64
C LEU A 36 -8.70 5.02 14.72
N LYS A 37 -9.67 4.14 14.48
CA LYS A 37 -10.03 3.11 15.46
C LYS A 37 -8.89 2.09 15.63
N VAL A 38 -8.31 1.59 14.53
CA VAL A 38 -7.17 0.65 14.58
C VAL A 38 -5.97 1.30 15.28
N TYR A 39 -5.68 2.54 14.92
CA TYR A 39 -4.57 3.29 15.53
C TYR A 39 -4.79 3.48 17.03
N ASP A 40 -6.00 3.83 17.46
CA ASP A 40 -6.34 4.00 18.87
C ASP A 40 -6.20 2.70 19.69
N THR A 41 -6.58 1.55 19.11
CA THR A 41 -6.36 0.22 19.71
C THR A 41 -4.86 -0.11 19.82
N GLN A 42 -4.07 0.24 18.81
CA GLN A 42 -2.61 0.10 18.89
C GLN A 42 -2.02 1.01 19.98
N GLU A 43 -2.50 2.25 20.11
CA GLU A 43 -2.05 3.15 21.18
C GLU A 43 -2.34 2.60 22.58
N GLU A 44 -3.49 1.94 22.81
CA GLU A 44 -3.78 1.26 24.09
C GLU A 44 -2.74 0.19 24.40
N THR A 45 -2.32 -0.57 23.39
CA THR A 45 -1.25 -1.56 23.55
C THR A 45 0.09 -0.90 23.89
N TRP A 46 0.44 0.21 23.23
CA TRP A 46 1.69 0.94 23.52
C TRP A 46 1.66 1.61 24.89
N GLU A 47 0.53 2.18 25.31
CA GLU A 47 0.34 2.73 26.65
C GLU A 47 0.48 1.65 27.74
N TRP A 48 0.01 0.44 27.47
CA TRP A 48 0.18 -0.69 28.40
C TRP A 48 1.63 -1.19 28.47
N LYS A 49 2.35 -1.19 27.34
CA LYS A 49 3.77 -1.62 27.26
C LYS A 49 4.73 -0.59 27.87
N ASP A 50 4.44 0.70 27.75
CA ASP A 50 5.29 1.81 28.21
C ASP A 50 4.46 2.89 28.90
N GLU A 51 4.53 2.96 30.24
CA GLU A 51 3.87 3.98 31.05
C GLU A 51 4.28 5.43 30.71
N LYS A 52 5.39 5.63 29.98
CA LYS A 52 5.85 6.94 29.53
C LYS A 52 5.38 7.28 28.12
N TYR A 53 4.69 6.36 27.46
CA TYR A 53 4.15 6.62 26.13
C TYR A 53 3.24 7.85 26.15
N LYS A 54 3.39 8.69 25.14
CA LYS A 54 2.51 9.85 24.92
C LYS A 54 2.00 9.81 23.50
N SER A 55 0.69 9.75 23.35
CA SER A 55 0.06 9.89 22.06
C SER A 55 0.42 11.21 21.39
N ILE A 56 0.53 11.20 20.05
CA ILE A 56 0.59 12.43 19.26
C ILE A 56 -0.81 13.02 19.06
N ILE A 57 -1.85 12.19 19.14
CA ILE A 57 -3.25 12.62 19.02
C ILE A 57 -3.69 13.22 20.36
N PRO A 58 -4.19 14.48 20.40
CA PRO A 58 -4.78 15.06 21.60
C PRO A 58 -5.85 14.14 22.21
N GLU A 59 -5.90 14.09 23.54
CA GLU A 59 -6.73 13.14 24.28
C GLU A 59 -8.20 13.16 23.86
N ASP A 60 -8.77 14.32 23.68
CA ASP A 60 -10.17 14.51 23.29
C ASP A 60 -10.46 14.17 21.82
N LEU A 61 -9.42 13.95 21.00
CA LEU A 61 -9.52 13.55 19.60
C LEU A 61 -9.23 12.05 19.37
N ARG A 62 -8.81 11.32 20.39
CA ARG A 62 -8.63 9.87 20.30
C ARG A 62 -9.97 9.18 20.07
N TRP A 63 -10.02 8.15 19.24
CA TRP A 63 -11.25 7.47 18.87
C TRP A 63 -12.09 7.07 20.09
N ARG A 64 -11.47 6.47 21.11
CA ARG A 64 -12.11 6.04 22.37
C ARG A 64 -12.80 7.16 23.16
N ASN A 65 -12.46 8.44 22.91
CA ASN A 65 -12.95 9.56 23.70
C ASN A 65 -14.10 10.34 23.07
N TRP A 66 -14.26 10.30 21.73
CA TRP A 66 -15.35 10.99 21.05
C TRP A 66 -16.30 10.07 20.28
N ALA A 67 -15.78 8.92 19.79
CA ALA A 67 -16.56 8.03 18.94
C ALA A 67 -17.43 7.05 19.73
N ILE A 68 -16.96 6.61 20.91
CA ILE A 68 -17.68 5.67 21.77
C ILE A 68 -18.67 6.42 22.67
N ASP A 69 -19.92 5.98 22.70
CA ASP A 69 -20.93 6.49 23.62
C ASP A 69 -20.74 5.83 25.00
N LYS A 70 -19.97 6.49 25.88
CA LYS A 70 -19.66 6.01 27.23
C LYS A 70 -20.81 6.16 28.22
N LYS A 71 -21.77 7.04 27.92
CA LYS A 71 -22.91 7.35 28.75
C LYS A 71 -24.13 7.51 27.83
N ASP A 72 -24.98 6.54 27.76
CA ASP A 72 -26.15 6.47 26.90
C ASP A 72 -26.72 7.84 26.50
N GLY A 73 -26.47 8.25 25.25
CA GLY A 73 -27.00 9.48 24.67
C GLY A 73 -26.15 10.77 24.84
N GLU A 74 -24.94 10.71 25.42
CA GLU A 74 -24.04 11.88 25.50
C GLU A 74 -23.07 12.00 24.31
N ALA A 75 -23.01 10.99 23.41
CA ALA A 75 -22.15 11.02 22.24
C ALA A 75 -22.59 12.12 21.25
N LEU A 76 -21.61 12.83 20.68
CA LEU A 76 -21.86 13.85 19.67
C LEU A 76 -22.65 13.27 18.48
N THR A 77 -23.68 14.00 18.03
CA THR A 77 -24.50 13.66 16.87
C THR A 77 -24.95 14.92 16.13
N GLY A 78 -25.55 14.78 14.95
CA GLY A 78 -26.07 15.89 14.18
C GLY A 78 -25.02 16.96 13.88
N GLU A 79 -25.38 18.22 13.93
CA GLU A 79 -24.51 19.36 13.63
C GLU A 79 -23.29 19.43 14.54
N ALA A 80 -23.46 19.10 15.82
CA ALA A 80 -22.35 19.08 16.79
C ALA A 80 -21.23 18.10 16.40
N LEU A 81 -21.58 16.92 15.88
CA LEU A 81 -20.61 15.95 15.38
C LEU A 81 -19.94 16.43 14.09
N LEU A 82 -20.69 17.02 13.17
CA LEU A 82 -20.14 17.58 11.93
C LEU A 82 -19.14 18.69 12.21
N SER A 83 -19.50 19.67 13.05
CA SER A 83 -18.58 20.74 13.44
C SER A 83 -17.34 20.20 14.14
N PHE A 84 -17.51 19.22 15.06
CA PHE A 84 -16.37 18.57 15.71
C PHE A 84 -15.41 17.94 14.69
N VAL A 85 -15.93 17.17 13.73
CA VAL A 85 -15.09 16.48 12.74
C VAL A 85 -14.45 17.48 11.77
N ASN A 86 -15.23 18.43 11.24
CA ASN A 86 -14.76 19.34 10.19
C ASN A 86 -13.87 20.47 10.72
N GLU A 87 -14.15 21.00 11.92
CA GLU A 87 -13.52 22.21 12.44
C GLU A 87 -12.45 21.90 13.50
N LYS A 88 -12.47 20.71 14.11
CA LYS A 88 -11.54 20.33 15.16
C LYS A 88 -10.73 19.09 14.80
N LEU A 89 -11.36 17.93 14.57
CA LEU A 89 -10.67 16.66 14.36
C LEU A 89 -9.74 16.71 13.14
N PHE A 90 -10.29 16.91 11.96
CA PHE A 90 -9.50 16.93 10.71
C PHE A 90 -8.45 18.04 10.70
N PRO A 91 -8.76 19.33 11.03
CA PRO A 91 -7.73 20.35 11.06
C PRO A 91 -6.60 20.07 12.04
N THR A 92 -6.90 19.49 13.21
CA THR A 92 -5.86 19.15 14.19
C THR A 92 -4.98 18.01 13.70
N LEU A 93 -5.57 16.91 13.18
CA LEU A 93 -4.80 15.76 12.71
C LEU A 93 -3.93 16.10 11.49
N LYS A 94 -4.41 16.96 10.58
CA LYS A 94 -3.62 17.47 9.44
C LYS A 94 -2.42 18.31 9.87
N ASN A 95 -2.50 19.00 11.00
CA ASN A 95 -1.48 19.93 11.48
C ASN A 95 -0.77 19.46 12.77
N LEU A 96 -0.76 18.13 13.02
CA LEU A 96 -0.01 17.60 14.14
C LEU A 96 1.46 18.01 14.03
N PRO A 97 2.11 18.40 15.14
CA PRO A 97 3.51 18.82 15.13
C PRO A 97 4.42 17.59 14.95
N ILE A 98 4.91 17.41 13.74
CA ILE A 98 5.91 16.39 13.41
C ILE A 98 7.22 17.05 13.02
N ASP A 99 8.33 16.42 13.42
CA ASP A 99 9.69 16.81 13.06
C ASP A 99 10.53 15.58 12.70
N ALA A 100 11.80 15.80 12.37
CA ALA A 100 12.72 14.72 11.99
C ALA A 100 12.97 13.67 13.10
N ASN A 101 12.61 13.96 14.36
CA ASN A 101 12.78 13.06 15.50
C ASN A 101 11.46 12.36 15.87
N THR A 102 10.37 12.73 15.24
CA THR A 102 9.07 12.12 15.51
C THR A 102 9.08 10.65 15.06
N PRO A 103 8.82 9.68 15.95
CA PRO A 103 8.78 8.27 15.58
C PRO A 103 7.80 8.00 14.45
N ARG A 104 8.15 7.10 13.53
CA ARG A 104 7.32 6.74 12.38
C ARG A 104 5.90 6.34 12.77
N ALA A 105 5.75 5.54 13.82
CA ALA A 105 4.45 5.15 14.34
C ALA A 105 3.51 6.34 14.66
N LYS A 106 4.08 7.53 14.93
CA LYS A 106 3.33 8.76 15.22
C LYS A 106 3.17 9.65 14.00
N SER A 107 4.22 9.82 13.17
CA SER A 107 4.17 10.69 12.00
C SER A 107 3.13 10.23 10.96
N ILE A 108 2.87 8.93 10.87
CA ILE A 108 1.87 8.38 9.95
C ILE A 108 0.47 8.96 10.13
N VAL A 109 0.11 9.43 11.33
CA VAL A 109 -1.21 10.04 11.57
C VAL A 109 -1.36 11.33 10.78
N GLN A 110 -0.40 12.24 10.91
CA GLN A 110 -0.41 13.52 10.21
C GLN A 110 -0.32 13.30 8.69
N GLU A 111 0.62 12.47 8.24
CA GLU A 111 0.81 12.14 6.83
C GLU A 111 -0.45 11.52 6.20
N THR A 112 -1.12 10.61 6.93
CA THR A 112 -2.36 10.00 6.47
C THR A 112 -3.47 11.03 6.31
N PHE A 113 -3.61 11.97 7.27
CA PHE A 113 -4.67 12.97 7.23
C PHE A 113 -4.39 14.16 6.30
N ALA A 114 -3.15 14.41 5.89
CA ALA A 114 -2.75 15.59 5.13
C ALA A 114 -3.69 15.88 3.94
N ASP A 115 -3.99 14.87 3.14
CA ASP A 115 -4.79 15.00 1.92
C ASP A 115 -6.20 14.41 2.00
N LEU A 116 -6.60 13.85 3.15
CA LEU A 116 -7.93 13.26 3.33
C LEU A 116 -9.04 14.31 3.44
N ASN A 117 -10.23 13.92 3.03
CA ASN A 117 -11.43 14.75 3.15
C ASN A 117 -12.56 14.02 3.88
N GLN A 118 -13.33 14.78 4.63
CA GLN A 118 -14.59 14.34 5.18
C GLN A 118 -15.72 14.78 4.24
N TYR A 119 -16.47 13.83 3.69
CA TYR A 119 -17.48 14.09 2.64
C TYR A 119 -18.91 14.18 3.17
N MET A 120 -19.24 13.47 4.26
CA MET A 120 -20.60 13.43 4.78
C MET A 120 -21.07 14.79 5.26
N LYS A 121 -22.31 15.15 4.91
CA LYS A 121 -22.98 16.41 5.27
C LYS A 121 -24.07 16.25 6.31
N ASN A 122 -24.40 15.02 6.69
CA ASN A 122 -25.42 14.74 7.69
C ASN A 122 -24.78 14.08 8.93
N GLY A 123 -24.69 14.82 10.03
CA GLY A 123 -24.05 14.35 11.25
C GLY A 123 -24.81 13.21 11.96
N THR A 124 -26.12 13.06 11.72
CA THR A 124 -26.88 11.92 12.23
C THR A 124 -26.50 10.64 11.48
N LEU A 125 -26.37 10.71 10.14
CA LEU A 125 -25.90 9.59 9.35
C LEU A 125 -24.43 9.26 9.68
N LEU A 126 -23.59 10.29 9.88
CA LEU A 126 -22.21 10.12 10.32
C LEU A 126 -22.14 9.37 11.66
N ARG A 127 -22.97 9.73 12.66
CA ARG A 127 -23.06 9.01 13.94
C ARG A 127 -23.45 7.56 13.76
N GLN A 128 -24.43 7.26 12.87
CA GLN A 128 -24.82 5.89 12.59
C GLN A 128 -23.65 5.07 12.02
N VAL A 129 -22.84 5.65 11.14
CA VAL A 129 -21.66 5.00 10.60
C VAL A 129 -20.63 4.75 11.71
N VAL A 130 -20.31 5.74 12.54
CA VAL A 130 -19.40 5.62 13.68
C VAL A 130 -19.84 4.51 14.64
N ASN A 131 -21.15 4.42 14.92
CA ASN A 131 -21.68 3.37 15.79
C ASN A 131 -21.47 1.96 15.20
N ILE A 132 -21.64 1.79 13.88
CA ILE A 132 -21.37 0.50 13.23
C ILE A 132 -19.86 0.19 13.25
N VAL A 133 -19.00 1.19 13.04
CA VAL A 133 -17.54 1.02 13.18
C VAL A 133 -17.18 0.57 14.60
N ASN A 134 -17.89 1.06 15.62
CA ASN A 134 -17.67 0.64 17.01
C ASN A 134 -18.09 -0.81 17.31
N GLU A 135 -18.99 -1.41 16.51
CA GLU A 135 -19.36 -2.84 16.63
C GLU A 135 -18.19 -3.79 16.28
N ILE A 136 -17.11 -3.27 15.65
CA ILE A 136 -15.95 -4.06 15.25
C ILE A 136 -14.96 -4.07 16.42
N GLU A 137 -14.68 -5.22 16.99
CA GLU A 137 -13.67 -5.40 18.03
C GLU A 137 -12.31 -5.72 17.39
N PHE A 138 -11.22 -5.25 18.01
CA PHE A 138 -9.84 -5.45 17.53
C PHE A 138 -8.94 -6.03 18.64
N ASP A 139 -9.55 -6.44 19.75
CA ASP A 139 -8.84 -6.72 20.99
C ASP A 139 -8.11 -8.06 20.98
N ASP A 140 -8.51 -9.00 20.12
CA ASP A 140 -7.82 -10.27 19.99
C ASP A 140 -7.34 -10.58 18.56
N ALA A 141 -6.54 -11.63 18.39
CA ALA A 141 -5.97 -12.02 17.12
C ALA A 141 -7.03 -12.53 16.13
N ASP A 142 -8.09 -13.18 16.61
CA ASP A 142 -9.16 -13.72 15.79
C ASP A 142 -10.03 -12.58 15.23
N ASP A 143 -10.26 -11.53 16.01
CA ASP A 143 -11.00 -10.34 15.60
C ASP A 143 -10.19 -9.53 14.58
N ARG A 144 -8.87 -9.39 14.75
CA ARG A 144 -8.00 -8.77 13.74
C ARG A 144 -7.99 -9.54 12.43
N HIS A 145 -7.98 -10.86 12.46
CA HIS A 145 -8.12 -11.70 11.26
C HIS A 145 -9.47 -11.50 10.60
N THR A 146 -10.56 -11.47 11.38
CA THR A 146 -11.92 -11.21 10.90
C THR A 146 -12.01 -9.82 10.24
N PHE A 147 -11.35 -8.81 10.82
CA PHE A 147 -11.31 -7.48 10.22
C PHE A 147 -10.40 -7.42 8.99
N GLY A 148 -9.32 -8.16 8.95
CA GLY A 148 -8.52 -8.35 7.74
C GLY A 148 -9.37 -8.84 6.57
N ASP A 149 -10.28 -9.78 6.82
CA ASP A 149 -11.24 -10.28 5.81
C ASP A 149 -12.28 -9.21 5.42
N ILE A 150 -12.73 -8.38 6.38
CA ILE A 150 -13.59 -7.21 6.10
C ILE A 150 -12.87 -6.25 5.18
N TYR A 151 -11.65 -5.92 5.54
CA TYR A 151 -10.84 -4.97 4.81
C TYR A 151 -10.54 -5.45 3.39
N GLU A 152 -10.20 -6.74 3.23
CA GLU A 152 -10.07 -7.35 1.91
C GLU A 152 -11.36 -7.29 1.09
N GLY A 153 -12.53 -7.39 1.72
CA GLY A 153 -13.82 -7.16 1.08
C GLY A 153 -13.97 -5.74 0.53
N ILE A 154 -13.54 -4.72 1.30
CA ILE A 154 -13.52 -3.31 0.87
C ILE A 154 -12.56 -3.13 -0.32
N LEU A 155 -11.35 -3.70 -0.24
CA LEU A 155 -10.37 -3.63 -1.31
C LEU A 155 -10.86 -4.31 -2.60
N LYS A 156 -11.61 -5.40 -2.48
CA LYS A 156 -12.25 -6.08 -3.61
C LYS A 156 -13.36 -5.24 -4.26
N ASP A 157 -14.11 -4.49 -3.46
CA ASP A 157 -15.12 -3.57 -3.98
C ASP A 157 -14.48 -2.43 -4.78
N LEU A 158 -13.25 -2.00 -4.45
CA LEU A 158 -12.46 -1.07 -5.24
C LEU A 158 -12.20 -1.56 -6.67
N GLN A 159 -11.91 -2.85 -6.85
CA GLN A 159 -11.66 -3.42 -8.17
C GLN A 159 -12.85 -3.24 -9.11
N SER A 160 -14.07 -3.20 -8.58
CA SER A 160 -15.30 -2.98 -9.35
C SER A 160 -15.71 -1.51 -9.47
N ALA A 161 -15.03 -0.58 -8.80
CA ALA A 161 -15.38 0.83 -8.69
C ALA A 161 -14.72 1.72 -9.78
N GLY A 162 -14.75 1.32 -11.03
CA GLY A 162 -14.24 2.12 -12.16
C GLY A 162 -12.73 2.36 -12.06
N ASN A 163 -12.29 3.64 -12.16
CA ASN A 163 -10.86 3.99 -12.12
C ASN A 163 -10.15 3.64 -10.81
N ALA A 164 -10.88 3.37 -9.73
CA ALA A 164 -10.29 2.94 -8.46
C ALA A 164 -9.79 1.48 -8.48
N GLY A 165 -10.20 0.68 -9.45
CA GLY A 165 -9.73 -0.70 -9.64
C GLY A 165 -8.24 -0.82 -9.96
N GLU A 166 -7.59 0.26 -10.43
CA GLU A 166 -6.15 0.30 -10.70
C GLU A 166 -5.28 0.08 -9.45
N PHE A 167 -5.85 0.28 -8.26
CA PHE A 167 -5.11 0.18 -6.99
C PHE A 167 -5.12 -1.21 -6.38
N TYR A 168 -5.87 -2.14 -6.95
CA TYR A 168 -6.02 -3.46 -6.39
C TYR A 168 -5.44 -4.55 -7.29
N THR A 169 -4.44 -5.27 -6.78
CA THR A 169 -3.92 -6.50 -7.38
C THR A 169 -4.54 -7.71 -6.67
N PRO A 170 -5.14 -8.69 -7.40
CA PRO A 170 -5.74 -9.88 -6.79
C PRO A 170 -4.77 -10.59 -5.84
N ARG A 171 -5.22 -10.95 -4.63
CA ARG A 171 -4.37 -11.56 -3.60
C ARG A 171 -3.74 -12.87 -4.04
N ALA A 172 -4.46 -13.72 -4.77
CA ALA A 172 -3.89 -14.95 -5.32
C ALA A 172 -2.66 -14.67 -6.21
N LEU A 173 -2.64 -13.51 -6.91
CA LEU A 173 -1.52 -13.13 -7.76
C LEU A 173 -0.35 -12.56 -6.93
N THR A 174 -0.61 -11.71 -5.94
CA THR A 174 0.45 -11.22 -5.05
C THR A 174 1.07 -12.33 -4.23
N ASP A 175 0.26 -13.25 -3.69
CA ASP A 175 0.72 -14.42 -2.95
C ASP A 175 1.57 -15.36 -3.83
N PHE A 176 1.15 -15.59 -5.08
CA PHE A 176 1.92 -16.39 -6.03
C PHE A 176 3.29 -15.77 -6.33
N ILE A 177 3.33 -14.47 -6.64
CA ILE A 177 4.59 -13.77 -6.95
C ILE A 177 5.51 -13.77 -5.73
N VAL A 178 4.99 -13.48 -4.54
CA VAL A 178 5.77 -13.51 -3.29
C VAL A 178 6.29 -14.91 -2.99
N MET A 179 5.48 -15.95 -3.18
CA MET A 179 5.91 -17.33 -3.00
C MET A 179 7.06 -17.70 -3.95
N MET A 180 7.01 -17.23 -5.21
CA MET A 180 8.08 -17.46 -6.19
C MET A 180 9.35 -16.68 -5.87
N LEU A 181 9.21 -15.49 -5.27
CA LEU A 181 10.34 -14.67 -4.81
C LEU A 181 10.96 -15.18 -3.51
N ASP A 182 10.20 -15.93 -2.70
CA ASP A 182 10.65 -16.56 -1.46
C ASP A 182 11.42 -15.63 -0.51
N PRO A 183 10.81 -14.46 -0.09
CA PRO A 183 11.50 -13.53 0.80
C PRO A 183 11.77 -14.15 2.17
N LYS A 184 12.95 -13.89 2.74
CA LYS A 184 13.41 -14.44 4.01
C LYS A 184 13.36 -13.38 5.11
N LEU A 185 13.18 -13.82 6.36
CA LEU A 185 13.32 -12.93 7.53
C LEU A 185 14.73 -12.31 7.56
N GLY A 186 14.75 -10.98 7.65
CA GLY A 186 15.98 -10.19 7.60
C GLY A 186 16.28 -9.60 6.22
N GLU A 187 15.57 -10.00 5.17
CA GLU A 187 15.55 -9.29 3.88
C GLU A 187 14.50 -8.17 3.91
N THR A 188 14.71 -7.15 3.08
CA THR A 188 13.77 -6.06 2.86
C THR A 188 13.01 -6.30 1.55
N PHE A 189 11.68 -6.37 1.64
CA PHE A 189 10.78 -6.47 0.49
C PHE A 189 10.22 -5.10 0.12
N GLY A 190 10.37 -4.68 -1.13
CA GLY A 190 9.93 -3.37 -1.63
C GLY A 190 8.78 -3.47 -2.64
N ASP A 191 7.83 -2.51 -2.52
CA ASP A 191 6.82 -2.22 -3.53
C ASP A 191 6.70 -0.70 -3.70
N PHE A 192 7.18 -0.18 -4.84
CA PHE A 192 7.23 1.26 -5.12
C PHE A 192 5.97 1.78 -5.85
N THR A 193 4.93 0.95 -5.92
CA THR A 193 3.57 1.28 -6.40
C THR A 193 2.58 0.53 -5.53
N SER A 194 2.71 0.69 -4.20
CA SER A 194 2.12 -0.23 -3.24
C SER A 194 0.59 -0.34 -3.29
N GLY A 195 -0.08 0.64 -3.90
CA GLY A 195 -1.52 0.63 -4.01
C GLY A 195 -2.18 0.42 -2.66
N THR A 196 -2.92 -0.68 -2.52
CA THR A 196 -3.55 -1.06 -1.25
C THR A 196 -2.65 -1.90 -0.32
N GLY A 197 -1.35 -2.00 -0.62
CA GLY A 197 -0.37 -2.77 0.16
C GLY A 197 -0.40 -4.28 -0.07
N GLY A 198 -0.92 -4.72 -1.21
CA GLY A 198 -1.12 -6.14 -1.50
C GLY A 198 0.13 -6.99 -1.49
N PHE A 199 1.17 -6.57 -2.17
CA PHE A 199 2.45 -7.28 -2.16
C PHE A 199 3.11 -7.25 -0.80
N LEU A 200 3.05 -6.10 -0.10
CA LEU A 200 3.64 -5.94 1.22
C LEU A 200 3.00 -6.88 2.25
N THR A 201 1.66 -6.96 2.27
CA THR A 201 0.96 -7.88 3.19
C THR A 201 1.15 -9.35 2.82
N SER A 202 1.21 -9.70 1.53
CA SER A 202 1.56 -11.06 1.09
C SER A 202 2.98 -11.44 1.54
N ALA A 203 3.95 -10.51 1.45
CA ALA A 203 5.32 -10.72 1.92
C ALA A 203 5.39 -10.92 3.44
N LEU A 204 4.68 -10.08 4.21
CA LEU A 204 4.57 -10.21 5.67
C LEU A 204 3.97 -11.56 6.08
N LYS A 205 2.86 -11.97 5.47
CA LYS A 205 2.24 -13.28 5.71
C LYS A 205 3.18 -14.44 5.35
N TYR A 206 3.95 -14.30 4.27
CA TYR A 206 4.87 -15.34 3.85
C TYR A 206 6.04 -15.48 4.83
N MET A 207 6.73 -14.38 5.16
CA MET A 207 7.85 -14.36 6.08
C MET A 207 7.41 -14.70 7.52
N GLY A 208 6.22 -14.26 7.93
CA GLY A 208 5.65 -14.48 9.26
C GLY A 208 5.47 -15.97 9.63
N ARG A 209 5.37 -16.87 8.64
CA ARG A 209 5.31 -18.31 8.87
C ARG A 209 6.57 -18.88 9.54
N ASN A 210 7.67 -18.15 9.48
CA ASN A 210 8.98 -18.59 9.97
C ASN A 210 9.41 -17.89 11.27
N ILE A 211 8.49 -17.16 11.95
CA ILE A 211 8.77 -16.53 13.24
C ILE A 211 8.88 -17.60 14.32
N GLY A 212 10.04 -17.67 14.97
CA GLY A 212 10.30 -18.57 16.08
C GLY A 212 10.75 -17.87 17.36
N SER A 213 10.98 -16.55 17.33
CA SER A 213 11.49 -15.77 18.44
C SER A 213 11.01 -14.31 18.40
N ALA A 214 11.12 -13.58 19.53
CA ALA A 214 10.86 -12.14 19.59
C ALA A 214 11.76 -11.36 18.61
N ALA A 215 13.02 -11.75 18.47
CA ALA A 215 13.95 -11.13 17.52
C ALA A 215 13.49 -11.31 16.05
N ASP A 216 12.82 -12.40 15.73
CA ASP A 216 12.22 -12.58 14.39
C ASP A 216 11.00 -11.68 14.20
N GLY A 217 10.23 -11.45 15.25
CA GLY A 217 9.15 -10.46 15.25
C GLY A 217 9.67 -9.04 14.96
N GLU A 218 10.78 -8.63 15.58
CA GLU A 218 11.42 -7.32 15.32
C GLU A 218 11.92 -7.21 13.87
N LYS A 219 12.47 -8.28 13.29
CA LYS A 219 12.84 -8.29 11.87
C LYS A 219 11.63 -8.10 10.97
N LEU A 220 10.50 -8.74 11.30
CA LEU A 220 9.28 -8.62 10.51
C LEU A 220 8.72 -7.19 10.53
N GLN A 221 8.82 -6.46 11.66
CA GLN A 221 8.40 -5.05 11.75
C GLN A 221 9.07 -4.14 10.71
N ASN A 222 10.28 -4.48 10.28
CA ASN A 222 11.08 -3.71 9.33
C ASN A 222 11.24 -4.38 7.96
N ALA A 223 10.50 -5.47 7.71
CA ALA A 223 10.72 -6.31 6.54
C ALA A 223 10.18 -5.72 5.24
N VAL A 224 9.29 -4.73 5.29
CA VAL A 224 8.63 -4.19 4.10
C VAL A 224 8.82 -2.68 3.97
N VAL A 225 8.97 -2.22 2.71
CA VAL A 225 9.09 -0.81 2.34
C VAL A 225 8.16 -0.54 1.16
N GLY A 226 7.39 0.53 1.22
CA GLY A 226 6.47 0.91 0.15
C GLY A 226 6.54 2.37 -0.24
N GLN A 227 6.09 2.66 -1.46
CA GLN A 227 5.80 4.02 -1.93
C GLN A 227 4.45 4.02 -2.63
N GLU A 228 3.65 5.03 -2.34
CA GLU A 228 2.35 5.24 -3.00
C GLU A 228 2.10 6.73 -3.17
N TRP A 229 1.75 7.12 -4.39
CA TRP A 229 1.57 8.53 -4.72
C TRP A 229 0.18 9.05 -4.34
N LYS A 230 -0.86 8.22 -4.52
CA LYS A 230 -2.24 8.67 -4.34
C LYS A 230 -2.70 8.53 -2.89
N PRO A 231 -3.39 9.56 -2.32
CA PRO A 231 -3.76 9.57 -0.90
C PRO A 231 -4.66 8.42 -0.47
N LEU A 232 -5.69 8.06 -1.26
CA LEU A 232 -6.59 6.97 -0.89
C LEU A 232 -5.89 5.60 -0.84
N PRO A 233 -5.15 5.14 -1.87
CA PRO A 233 -4.39 3.90 -1.77
C PRO A 233 -3.34 3.94 -0.65
N TYR A 234 -2.68 5.08 -0.43
CA TYR A 234 -1.75 5.25 0.68
C TYR A 234 -2.42 5.00 2.04
N LEU A 235 -3.57 5.65 2.31
CA LEU A 235 -4.37 5.40 3.51
C LEU A 235 -4.76 3.92 3.63
N LEU A 236 -5.18 3.31 2.51
CA LEU A 236 -5.55 1.89 2.48
C LEU A 236 -4.36 0.99 2.82
N SER A 237 -3.18 1.27 2.28
CA SER A 237 -1.98 0.47 2.53
C SER A 237 -1.47 0.61 3.98
N ILE A 238 -1.44 1.83 4.52
CA ILE A 238 -1.08 2.07 5.93
C ILE A 238 -2.03 1.31 6.87
N THR A 239 -3.35 1.45 6.65
CA THR A 239 -4.36 0.74 7.48
C THR A 239 -4.18 -0.78 7.37
N ASN A 240 -3.92 -1.28 6.15
CA ASN A 240 -3.70 -2.70 5.91
C ASN A 240 -2.48 -3.24 6.67
N LEU A 241 -1.36 -2.49 6.69
CA LEU A 241 -0.17 -2.91 7.44
C LEU A 241 -0.39 -2.85 8.96
N LEU A 242 -1.07 -1.83 9.47
CA LEU A 242 -1.46 -1.77 10.90
C LEU A 242 -2.29 -2.99 11.31
N LEU A 243 -3.22 -3.44 10.45
CA LEU A 243 -4.03 -4.64 10.65
C LEU A 243 -3.22 -5.96 10.59
N HIS A 244 -2.02 -5.91 10.03
CA HIS A 244 -1.06 -7.01 10.02
C HIS A 244 0.01 -6.85 11.11
N ASP A 245 -0.31 -6.15 12.19
CA ASP A 245 0.52 -5.94 13.38
C ASP A 245 1.86 -5.22 13.09
N ILE A 246 1.95 -4.44 12.00
CA ILE A 246 3.09 -3.56 11.75
C ILE A 246 2.85 -2.23 12.46
N GLU A 247 3.56 -2.00 13.57
CA GLU A 247 3.37 -0.83 14.44
C GLU A 247 3.78 0.49 13.75
N ALA A 248 4.78 0.45 12.87
CA ALA A 248 5.31 1.60 12.16
C ALA A 248 5.41 1.33 10.64
N PRO A 249 4.29 1.29 9.90
CA PRO A 249 4.31 1.02 8.46
C PRO A 249 5.29 1.93 7.70
N ASN A 250 6.27 1.32 7.04
CA ASN A 250 7.28 2.04 6.26
C ASN A 250 6.81 2.22 4.81
N ILE A 251 5.76 3.00 4.64
CA ILE A 251 5.24 3.41 3.33
C ILE A 251 5.31 4.93 3.25
N THR A 252 5.87 5.46 2.17
CA THR A 252 5.97 6.91 1.96
C THR A 252 4.93 7.35 0.93
N ASN A 253 4.19 8.44 1.22
CA ASN A 253 3.30 9.06 0.25
C ASN A 253 4.12 9.98 -0.67
N CYS A 254 4.54 9.47 -1.82
CA CYS A 254 5.35 10.21 -2.79
C CYS A 254 5.26 9.62 -4.20
N ASP A 255 5.62 10.43 -5.20
CA ASP A 255 5.86 9.93 -6.56
C ASP A 255 7.19 9.18 -6.60
N SER A 256 7.15 7.88 -6.81
CA SER A 256 8.33 7.00 -6.90
C SER A 256 9.25 7.34 -8.07
N LEU A 257 8.73 7.99 -9.12
CA LEU A 257 9.50 8.45 -10.29
C LEU A 257 10.02 9.88 -10.11
N GLY A 258 9.70 10.54 -9.00
CA GLY A 258 10.05 11.93 -8.71
C GLY A 258 11.53 12.14 -8.31
N THR A 259 12.28 11.07 -8.03
CA THR A 259 13.69 11.14 -7.64
C THR A 259 14.59 10.70 -8.80
N ASN A 260 15.72 11.39 -9.01
CA ASN A 260 16.70 10.96 -10.00
C ASN A 260 17.26 9.58 -9.59
N VAL A 261 17.13 8.60 -10.47
CA VAL A 261 17.49 7.21 -10.14
C VAL A 261 18.98 7.02 -9.85
N THR A 262 19.85 7.94 -10.31
CA THR A 262 21.30 7.90 -10.01
C THR A 262 21.65 8.40 -8.62
N ASP A 263 20.71 9.04 -7.91
CA ASP A 263 20.92 9.57 -6.55
C ASP A 263 20.63 8.52 -5.47
N PHE A 264 20.05 7.38 -5.83
CA PHE A 264 19.80 6.29 -4.88
C PHE A 264 21.12 5.71 -4.35
N LYS A 265 21.18 5.61 -3.02
CA LYS A 265 22.29 5.03 -2.28
C LYS A 265 22.02 3.55 -2.01
N GLU A 266 23.04 2.84 -1.53
CA GLU A 266 22.88 1.42 -1.15
C GLU A 266 21.82 1.22 -0.06
N SER A 267 21.66 2.18 0.86
CA SER A 267 20.60 2.20 1.87
C SER A 267 19.17 2.27 1.32
N ASP A 268 19.03 2.76 0.08
CA ASP A 268 17.72 2.94 -0.56
C ASP A 268 17.29 1.71 -1.35
N LYS A 269 18.21 0.73 -1.49
CA LYS A 269 17.95 -0.51 -2.20
C LYS A 269 17.34 -1.57 -1.29
N VAL A 270 16.61 -2.50 -1.90
CA VAL A 270 15.93 -3.61 -1.22
C VAL A 270 16.39 -4.95 -1.76
N ASP A 271 16.23 -6.01 -0.96
CA ASP A 271 16.64 -7.37 -1.33
C ASP A 271 15.68 -8.03 -2.31
N VAL A 272 14.38 -7.73 -2.17
CA VAL A 272 13.31 -8.33 -2.97
C VAL A 272 12.35 -7.25 -3.42
N ILE A 273 11.93 -7.28 -4.69
CA ILE A 273 10.91 -6.38 -5.21
C ILE A 273 9.76 -7.21 -5.79
N GLY A 274 8.54 -6.92 -5.33
CA GLY A 274 7.30 -7.41 -5.93
C GLY A 274 6.41 -6.23 -6.21
N MET A 275 6.01 -5.97 -7.46
CA MET A 275 5.18 -4.83 -7.78
C MET A 275 4.36 -4.98 -9.06
N ASN A 276 3.30 -4.19 -9.14
CA ASN A 276 2.41 -4.03 -10.28
C ASN A 276 2.31 -2.55 -10.66
N PRO A 277 3.24 -2.02 -11.46
CA PRO A 277 3.24 -0.61 -11.85
C PRO A 277 1.98 -0.22 -12.64
N PRO A 278 1.54 1.05 -12.60
CA PRO A 278 0.43 1.51 -13.42
C PRO A 278 0.77 1.42 -14.92
N TYR A 279 -0.22 1.02 -15.74
CA TYR A 279 -0.08 0.90 -17.19
C TYR A 279 -0.77 2.07 -17.90
N GLY A 280 -0.20 2.48 -19.06
CA GLY A 280 -0.84 3.41 -19.99
C GLY A 280 -0.84 4.87 -19.56
N GLY A 281 -0.07 5.24 -18.56
CA GLY A 281 0.17 6.62 -18.16
C GLY A 281 1.17 7.30 -19.11
N SER A 282 0.89 8.56 -19.48
CA SER A 282 1.87 9.42 -20.15
C SER A 282 2.67 10.18 -19.09
N THR A 283 3.99 10.10 -19.19
CA THR A 283 4.90 10.72 -18.22
C THR A 283 5.33 12.10 -18.69
N GLU A 284 5.33 13.08 -17.81
CA GLU A 284 5.83 14.44 -18.07
C GLU A 284 7.35 14.45 -18.29
N ASP A 285 7.84 15.43 -19.05
CA ASP A 285 9.27 15.57 -19.36
C ASP A 285 10.12 15.82 -18.09
N SER A 286 9.55 16.47 -17.09
CA SER A 286 10.15 16.67 -15.77
C SER A 286 10.51 15.34 -15.11
N VAL A 287 9.60 14.38 -15.10
CA VAL A 287 9.79 13.03 -14.55
C VAL A 287 10.79 12.23 -15.40
N LYS A 288 10.69 12.29 -16.74
CA LYS A 288 11.66 11.62 -17.63
C LYS A 288 13.09 12.06 -17.37
N SER A 289 13.29 13.33 -16.97
CA SER A 289 14.63 13.87 -16.69
C SER A 289 15.33 13.19 -15.51
N ASN A 290 14.59 12.52 -14.63
CA ASN A 290 15.11 11.74 -13.51
C ASN A 290 15.77 10.41 -13.94
N PHE A 291 15.74 10.10 -15.24
CA PHE A 291 16.28 8.85 -15.79
C PHE A 291 17.41 9.14 -16.81
N PRO A 292 18.39 8.23 -16.93
CA PRO A 292 19.38 8.28 -18.02
C PRO A 292 18.72 8.41 -19.38
N VAL A 293 19.33 9.16 -20.29
CA VAL A 293 18.76 9.52 -21.61
C VAL A 293 18.23 8.30 -22.37
N GLN A 294 18.96 7.18 -22.32
CA GLN A 294 18.61 5.95 -23.01
C GLN A 294 17.37 5.25 -22.47
N TYR A 295 16.93 5.57 -21.21
CA TYR A 295 15.76 4.96 -20.56
C TYR A 295 14.55 5.89 -20.50
N ARG A 296 14.64 7.10 -21.04
CA ARG A 296 13.55 8.07 -21.06
C ARG A 296 12.43 7.60 -21.98
N SER A 297 11.37 7.08 -21.36
CA SER A 297 10.15 6.65 -22.04
C SER A 297 8.99 7.57 -21.70
N SER A 298 8.01 7.68 -22.60
CA SER A 298 6.72 8.28 -22.29
C SER A 298 5.78 7.33 -21.56
N GLU A 299 6.08 6.04 -21.53
CA GLU A 299 5.28 5.04 -20.86
C GLU A 299 5.77 4.82 -19.42
N THR A 300 4.86 4.97 -18.45
CA THR A 300 5.16 4.87 -17.02
C THR A 300 5.75 3.50 -16.64
N ALA A 301 5.22 2.42 -17.22
CA ALA A 301 5.69 1.06 -16.93
C ALA A 301 7.17 0.85 -17.27
N ASP A 302 7.67 1.48 -18.35
CA ASP A 302 9.08 1.41 -18.74
C ASP A 302 9.98 2.09 -17.71
N LEU A 303 9.56 3.25 -17.20
CA LEU A 303 10.31 3.98 -16.16
C LEU A 303 10.35 3.21 -14.84
N PHE A 304 9.29 2.46 -14.51
CA PHE A 304 9.31 1.58 -13.34
C PHE A 304 10.27 0.41 -13.50
N ILE A 305 10.42 -0.16 -14.69
CA ILE A 305 11.48 -1.15 -14.96
C ILE A 305 12.85 -0.54 -14.73
N ALA A 306 13.09 0.70 -15.22
CA ALA A 306 14.35 1.39 -14.93
C ALA A 306 14.53 1.61 -13.41
N LEU A 307 13.52 2.12 -12.70
CA LEU A 307 13.55 2.31 -11.25
C LEU A 307 13.96 1.03 -10.51
N ILE A 308 13.33 -0.10 -10.84
CA ILE A 308 13.64 -1.41 -10.22
C ILE A 308 15.13 -1.75 -10.35
N MET A 309 15.73 -1.51 -11.51
CA MET A 309 17.15 -1.78 -11.75
C MET A 309 18.09 -0.99 -10.83
N TYR A 310 17.67 0.20 -10.38
CA TYR A 310 18.43 1.04 -9.44
C TYR A 310 18.08 0.76 -7.96
N ARG A 311 16.93 0.18 -7.68
CA ARG A 311 16.44 -0.08 -6.32
C ARG A 311 16.69 -1.51 -5.84
N LEU A 312 17.09 -2.42 -6.73
CA LEU A 312 17.36 -3.82 -6.39
C LEU A 312 18.83 -3.99 -6.00
N LYS A 313 19.11 -4.52 -4.80
CA LYS A 313 20.47 -4.83 -4.33
C LYS A 313 21.14 -5.88 -5.22
N ALA A 314 22.47 -5.94 -5.19
CA ALA A 314 23.23 -7.07 -5.72
C ALA A 314 22.79 -8.38 -5.04
N GLY A 315 22.55 -9.43 -5.83
CA GLY A 315 21.96 -10.68 -5.37
C GLY A 315 20.45 -10.63 -5.09
N GLY A 316 19.83 -9.46 -5.22
CA GLY A 316 18.40 -9.27 -5.04
C GLY A 316 17.56 -9.84 -6.19
N ARG A 317 16.26 -10.01 -5.98
CA ARG A 317 15.35 -10.61 -6.94
C ARG A 317 14.04 -9.84 -7.08
N CYS A 318 13.48 -9.89 -8.27
CA CYS A 318 12.28 -9.11 -8.62
C CYS A 318 11.24 -9.97 -9.32
N GLY A 319 9.96 -9.72 -8.97
CA GLY A 319 8.77 -10.20 -9.70
C GLY A 319 7.87 -9.00 -10.02
N VAL A 320 7.82 -8.60 -11.27
CA VAL A 320 7.07 -7.42 -11.70
C VAL A 320 6.05 -7.77 -12.77
N ILE A 321 4.83 -7.20 -12.62
CA ILE A 321 3.76 -7.32 -13.61
C ILE A 321 3.91 -6.18 -14.61
N ILE A 322 3.97 -6.49 -15.90
CA ILE A 322 4.10 -5.50 -16.97
C ILE A 322 3.14 -5.79 -18.14
N PRO A 323 2.70 -4.75 -18.88
CA PRO A 323 1.90 -4.91 -20.07
C PRO A 323 2.72 -5.46 -21.26
N ASP A 324 2.04 -6.07 -22.21
CA ASP A 324 2.64 -6.55 -23.47
C ASP A 324 3.44 -5.48 -24.21
N GLY A 325 3.04 -4.23 -24.10
CA GLY A 325 3.70 -3.11 -24.76
C GLY A 325 5.19 -3.01 -24.45
N PHE A 326 5.62 -3.38 -23.24
CA PHE A 326 7.04 -3.44 -22.90
C PHE A 326 7.77 -4.56 -23.67
N LEU A 327 7.23 -5.78 -23.67
CA LEU A 327 7.91 -6.95 -24.29
C LEU A 327 7.99 -6.80 -25.81
N PHE A 328 6.91 -6.38 -26.45
CA PHE A 328 6.80 -6.32 -27.92
C PHE A 328 7.19 -4.98 -28.52
N GLY A 329 7.30 -3.91 -27.72
CA GLY A 329 7.71 -2.59 -28.16
C GLY A 329 9.16 -2.57 -28.65
N THR A 330 9.41 -1.76 -29.69
CA THR A 330 10.73 -1.65 -30.36
C THR A 330 11.28 -0.22 -30.36
N ASP A 331 10.69 0.69 -29.60
CA ASP A 331 11.24 2.03 -29.40
C ASP A 331 12.57 1.98 -28.63
N GLY A 332 13.38 3.07 -28.77
CA GLY A 332 14.75 3.09 -28.28
C GLY A 332 14.87 2.86 -26.78
N ALA A 333 13.95 3.41 -25.98
CA ALA A 333 13.97 3.25 -24.52
C ALA A 333 13.68 1.79 -24.11
N LYS A 334 12.65 1.17 -24.71
CA LYS A 334 12.31 -0.24 -24.45
C LYS A 334 13.43 -1.20 -24.85
N LEU A 335 14.08 -0.93 -26.01
CA LEU A 335 15.23 -1.74 -26.44
C LEU A 335 16.40 -1.63 -25.46
N ALA A 336 16.74 -0.40 -25.04
CA ALA A 336 17.82 -0.17 -24.08
C ALA A 336 17.53 -0.80 -22.72
N LEU A 337 16.29 -0.74 -22.22
CA LEU A 337 15.87 -1.37 -20.97
C LEU A 337 15.94 -2.90 -21.07
N LYS A 338 15.44 -3.49 -22.16
CA LYS A 338 15.50 -4.94 -22.36
C LYS A 338 16.96 -5.42 -22.51
N GLU A 339 17.79 -4.69 -23.24
CA GLU A 339 19.22 -5.01 -23.36
C GLU A 339 19.90 -4.96 -21.99
N ASN A 340 19.66 -3.91 -21.19
CA ASN A 340 20.22 -3.78 -19.85
C ASN A 340 19.74 -4.91 -18.92
N LEU A 341 18.43 -5.25 -18.99
CA LEU A 341 17.85 -6.35 -18.22
C LEU A 341 18.52 -7.69 -18.54
N LEU A 342 18.79 -7.97 -19.81
CA LEU A 342 19.45 -9.21 -20.23
C LEU A 342 20.96 -9.21 -19.95
N ARG A 343 21.63 -8.03 -20.01
CA ARG A 343 23.09 -7.93 -19.79
C ARG A 343 23.47 -7.95 -18.33
N LYS A 344 22.77 -7.18 -17.49
CA LYS A 344 23.15 -6.97 -16.08
C LYS A 344 22.34 -7.80 -15.10
N PHE A 345 21.18 -8.29 -15.53
CA PHE A 345 20.29 -9.10 -14.72
C PHE A 345 20.08 -10.47 -15.38
N ASN A 346 19.66 -11.43 -14.60
CA ASN A 346 19.26 -12.73 -15.10
C ASN A 346 17.72 -12.79 -15.20
N LEU A 347 17.16 -12.48 -16.37
CA LEU A 347 15.74 -12.63 -16.67
C LEU A 347 15.44 -14.10 -16.95
N HIS A 348 15.14 -14.87 -15.90
CA HIS A 348 15.02 -16.33 -16.01
C HIS A 348 13.60 -16.82 -16.33
N THR A 349 12.54 -16.04 -16.03
CA THR A 349 11.15 -16.51 -16.20
C THR A 349 10.22 -15.39 -16.63
N ILE A 350 9.40 -15.65 -17.62
CA ILE A 350 8.28 -14.81 -18.06
C ILE A 350 6.99 -15.63 -18.01
N ILE A 351 5.98 -15.15 -17.32
CA ILE A 351 4.67 -15.80 -17.21
C ILE A 351 3.60 -14.93 -17.85
N ARG A 352 2.94 -15.42 -18.90
CA ARG A 352 1.78 -14.78 -19.51
C ARG A 352 0.56 -14.97 -18.61
N LEU A 353 -0.06 -13.85 -18.20
CA LEU A 353 -1.28 -13.86 -17.40
C LEU A 353 -2.55 -13.97 -18.25
N PRO A 354 -3.63 -14.57 -17.72
CA PRO A 354 -4.93 -14.57 -18.38
C PRO A 354 -5.45 -13.14 -18.56
N GLY A 355 -6.07 -12.82 -19.70
CA GLY A 355 -6.60 -11.48 -19.97
C GLY A 355 -7.74 -11.04 -19.03
N SER A 356 -8.31 -11.97 -18.26
CA SER A 356 -9.36 -11.71 -17.26
C SER A 356 -8.83 -11.39 -15.86
N ILE A 357 -7.51 -11.49 -15.63
CA ILE A 357 -6.94 -11.40 -14.27
C ILE A 357 -7.26 -10.07 -13.56
N PHE A 358 -7.34 -8.99 -14.30
CA PHE A 358 -7.67 -7.66 -13.82
C PHE A 358 -9.08 -7.18 -14.21
N SER A 359 -9.95 -8.10 -14.67
CA SER A 359 -11.34 -7.78 -14.98
C SER A 359 -12.10 -7.43 -13.69
N PRO A 360 -13.04 -6.45 -13.72
CA PRO A 360 -13.51 -5.68 -14.90
C PRO A 360 -12.67 -4.41 -15.18
N TYR A 361 -11.63 -4.12 -14.38
CA TYR A 361 -10.88 -2.87 -14.47
C TYR A 361 -10.17 -2.69 -15.84
N THR A 362 -9.43 -3.69 -16.30
CA THR A 362 -8.74 -3.66 -17.59
C THR A 362 -8.68 -5.04 -18.24
N SER A 363 -8.64 -5.04 -19.59
CA SER A 363 -8.37 -6.21 -20.42
C SER A 363 -6.96 -6.22 -21.01
N ILE A 364 -6.09 -5.29 -20.59
CA ILE A 364 -4.71 -5.21 -21.07
C ILE A 364 -4.01 -6.52 -20.74
N ALA A 365 -3.42 -7.12 -21.76
CA ALA A 365 -2.67 -8.34 -21.61
C ALA A 365 -1.34 -8.05 -20.87
N THR A 366 -1.07 -8.82 -19.84
CA THR A 366 0.05 -8.62 -18.92
C THR A 366 0.89 -9.87 -18.75
N ASN A 367 2.11 -9.67 -18.31
CA ASN A 367 3.07 -10.72 -18.02
C ASN A 367 3.73 -10.46 -16.67
N ILE A 368 4.19 -11.52 -16.00
CA ILE A 368 5.10 -11.39 -14.87
C ILE A 368 6.51 -11.64 -15.38
N LEU A 369 7.43 -10.75 -15.07
CA LEU A 369 8.86 -10.94 -15.27
C LEU A 369 9.51 -11.28 -13.93
N PHE A 370 10.24 -12.41 -13.88
CA PHE A 370 11.11 -12.76 -12.75
C PHE A 370 12.55 -12.65 -13.16
N PHE A 371 13.33 -11.87 -12.42
CA PHE A 371 14.76 -11.68 -12.67
C PHE A 371 15.55 -11.43 -11.37
N ASN A 372 16.84 -11.75 -11.41
CA ASN A 372 17.77 -11.56 -10.31
C ASN A 372 18.83 -10.53 -10.71
N ASN A 373 19.26 -9.70 -9.75
CA ASN A 373 20.41 -8.84 -9.92
C ASN A 373 21.69 -9.62 -9.61
N GLU A 374 22.29 -10.19 -10.63
CA GLU A 374 23.50 -11.01 -10.50
C GLU A 374 24.78 -10.17 -10.62
N GLU A 375 24.84 -9.03 -9.93
CA GLU A 375 26.13 -8.33 -9.81
C GLU A 375 27.13 -9.20 -9.03
N ALA A 376 27.85 -10.02 -9.77
CA ALA A 376 29.02 -10.73 -9.24
C ALA A 376 30.29 -9.95 -9.55
N GLU A 377 31.18 -9.83 -8.58
CA GLU A 377 32.56 -9.39 -8.82
C GLU A 377 33.21 -10.24 -9.92
N GLY A 378 33.80 -9.58 -10.92
CA GLY A 378 34.56 -10.26 -11.96
C GLY A 378 33.76 -10.78 -13.16
N CYS A 379 32.60 -10.17 -13.48
CA CYS A 379 31.81 -10.59 -14.63
C CYS A 379 32.51 -10.35 -15.96
N GLU A 380 32.68 -11.45 -16.70
CA GLU A 380 33.06 -11.44 -18.10
C GLU A 380 32.11 -10.57 -18.95
N GLU A 381 32.63 -9.94 -20.01
CA GLU A 381 31.82 -9.25 -21.02
C GLU A 381 30.78 -10.20 -21.60
N GLY A 382 29.48 -9.97 -21.32
CA GLY A 382 28.39 -10.81 -21.86
C GLY A 382 27.04 -10.58 -21.20
N PHE A 383 26.05 -11.34 -21.68
CA PHE A 383 24.73 -11.37 -21.11
C PHE A 383 24.69 -12.25 -19.85
N LYS A 384 24.12 -11.71 -18.75
CA LYS A 384 23.84 -12.49 -17.52
C LYS A 384 22.72 -13.48 -17.74
N THR A 385 21.69 -13.06 -18.46
CA THR A 385 20.60 -13.96 -18.88
C THR A 385 21.15 -14.96 -19.91
N LYS A 386 21.17 -16.23 -19.55
CA LYS A 386 21.57 -17.33 -20.44
C LYS A 386 20.37 -18.03 -21.05
N GLU A 387 19.28 -18.12 -20.30
CA GLU A 387 18.06 -18.83 -20.66
C GLU A 387 16.85 -18.14 -20.01
N THR A 388 15.73 -18.04 -20.72
CA THR A 388 14.47 -17.52 -20.22
C THR A 388 13.36 -18.51 -20.48
N TRP A 389 12.67 -18.93 -19.41
CA TRP A 389 11.52 -19.82 -19.50
C TRP A 389 10.23 -19.04 -19.68
N PHE A 390 9.42 -19.47 -20.64
CA PHE A 390 8.13 -18.86 -20.93
C PHE A 390 6.99 -19.78 -20.51
N TYR A 391 6.09 -19.27 -19.68
CA TYR A 391 4.88 -19.97 -19.25
C TYR A 391 3.63 -19.18 -19.65
N ARG A 392 2.53 -19.90 -19.79
CA ARG A 392 1.21 -19.32 -19.99
C ARG A 392 0.25 -19.96 -18.98
N LEU A 393 -0.39 -19.12 -18.18
CA LEU A 393 -1.46 -19.51 -17.24
C LEU A 393 -2.82 -19.52 -17.94
#